data_a43bf7dcfd974e4d0b0ffc2a010db7a9
#
_entry.id   a43bf7dcfd974e4d0b0ffc2a010db7a9
#
_cell.length_a   1.000
_cell.length_b   1.000
_cell.length_c   1.000
_cell.angle_alpha   90.00
_cell.angle_beta   90.00
_cell.angle_gamma   90.00
#
_symmetry.space_group_name_H-M   'P 1'
#
loop_
_entity.id
_entity.type
_entity.pdbx_description
1 polymer ?
#
loop_
_entity_poly.entity_id
_entity_poly.type
_entity_poly.pdbx_seq_one_letter_code
_entity_poly.pdbx_strand_id
1 'polypeptide(L)'
;GAQDALVAAHSRIDQHFEQLRGWAEHMDQARRLTAEFVQSDAFHDLVVNGIAPDGVVDWPAAGIVRALREAASELAVDGWAPVALAGRWIAEQHPDQLPAKYGCSSWRQVVHESRLFELRYREVDGQRAAWYRAKQDSAHSR
;
A
#
# COMPACT_ATOMS: atom_id res chain seq x y z
N GLY A 1 26.76 58.17 -7.29
CA GLY A 1 27.72 58.35 -6.23
C GLY A 1 27.70 57.23 -5.22
N ALA A 2 28.43 57.35 -4.17
CA ALA A 2 28.53 56.31 -3.10
C ALA A 2 27.17 56.04 -2.45
N GLN A 3 26.33 57.05 -2.29
CA GLN A 3 25.01 56.91 -1.71
C GLN A 3 24.08 56.08 -2.61
N ASP A 4 24.18 56.24 -3.90
CA ASP A 4 23.34 55.48 -4.86
C ASP A 4 23.73 54.01 -4.82
N ALA A 5 25.02 53.70 -4.71
CA ALA A 5 25.51 52.32 -4.59
C ALA A 5 25.03 51.70 -3.29
N LEU A 6 24.99 52.45 -2.19
CA LEU A 6 24.56 51.98 -0.87
C LEU A 6 23.05 51.69 -0.87
N VAL A 7 22.24 52.58 -1.47
CA VAL A 7 20.78 52.38 -1.63
C VAL A 7 20.50 51.14 -2.46
N ALA A 8 21.21 50.97 -3.59
CA ALA A 8 21.07 49.79 -4.41
C ALA A 8 21.43 48.50 -3.67
N ALA A 9 22.48 48.53 -2.85
CA ALA A 9 22.86 47.38 -2.03
C ALA A 9 21.80 47.02 -0.99
N HIS A 10 21.22 48.00 -0.31
CA HIS A 10 20.11 47.78 0.64
C HIS A 10 18.89 47.22 -0.05
N SER A 11 18.53 47.72 -1.23
CA SER A 11 17.40 47.21 -1.98
C SER A 11 17.58 45.75 -2.37
N ARG A 12 18.80 45.34 -2.76
CA ARG A 12 19.10 43.95 -3.08
C ARG A 12 19.02 43.01 -1.84
N ILE A 13 19.47 43.50 -0.68
CA ILE A 13 19.37 42.77 0.57
C ILE A 13 17.90 42.57 0.94
N ASP A 14 17.10 43.62 0.86
CA ASP A 14 15.66 43.53 1.17
C ASP A 14 14.95 42.54 0.25
N GLN A 15 15.24 42.55 -1.06
CA GLN A 15 14.68 41.59 -2.01
C GLN A 15 15.10 40.16 -1.65
N HIS A 16 16.33 39.98 -1.24
CA HIS A 16 16.83 38.67 -0.85
C HIS A 16 16.11 38.15 0.40
N PHE A 17 15.90 39.00 1.40
CA PHE A 17 15.15 38.64 2.61
C PHE A 17 13.70 38.28 2.28
N GLU A 18 13.05 38.99 1.36
CA GLU A 18 11.70 38.69 0.94
C GLU A 18 11.63 37.31 0.27
N GLN A 19 12.60 36.98 -0.58
CA GLN A 19 12.68 35.68 -1.22
C GLN A 19 12.86 34.56 -0.21
N LEU A 20 13.74 34.74 0.78
CA LEU A 20 13.97 33.77 1.84
C LEU A 20 12.74 33.57 2.71
N ARG A 21 12.01 34.64 3.01
CA ARG A 21 10.78 34.58 3.79
C ARG A 21 9.71 33.79 3.03
N GLY A 22 9.52 34.06 1.76
CA GLY A 22 8.58 33.35 0.91
C GLY A 22 8.91 31.86 0.81
N TRP A 23 10.20 31.55 0.70
CA TRP A 23 10.67 30.16 0.67
C TRP A 23 10.41 29.45 1.99
N ALA A 24 10.66 30.12 3.13
CA ALA A 24 10.43 29.56 4.47
C ALA A 24 8.93 29.28 4.69
N GLU A 25 8.05 30.19 4.27
CA GLU A 25 6.61 29.99 4.34
C GLU A 25 6.17 28.80 3.49
N HIS A 26 6.73 28.68 2.30
CA HIS A 26 6.43 27.56 1.40
C HIS A 26 6.86 26.23 2.04
N MET A 27 8.05 26.18 2.63
CA MET A 27 8.56 24.98 3.29
C MET A 27 7.71 24.59 4.51
N ASP A 28 7.24 25.59 5.25
CA ASP A 28 6.37 25.38 6.40
C ASP A 28 5.03 24.77 5.99
N GLN A 29 4.46 25.28 4.92
CA GLN A 29 3.23 24.75 4.34
C GLN A 29 3.42 23.30 3.85
N ALA A 30 4.53 23.05 3.18
CA ALA A 30 4.87 21.68 2.71
C ALA A 30 5.00 20.71 3.88
N ARG A 31 5.62 21.12 4.99
CA ARG A 31 5.73 20.28 6.18
C ARG A 31 4.37 19.97 6.80
N ARG A 32 3.46 20.95 6.84
CA ARG A 32 2.11 20.73 7.36
C ARG A 32 1.32 19.75 6.50
N LEU A 33 1.40 19.90 5.17
CA LEU A 33 0.73 18.98 4.25
C LEU A 33 1.29 17.56 4.38
N THR A 34 2.60 17.43 4.56
CA THR A 34 3.23 16.13 4.76
C THR A 34 2.77 15.48 6.07
N ALA A 35 2.69 16.27 7.15
CA ALA A 35 2.24 15.76 8.44
C ALA A 35 0.78 15.31 8.38
N GLU A 36 -0.09 16.04 7.70
CA GLU A 36 -1.48 15.65 7.47
C GLU A 36 -1.57 14.37 6.69
N PHE A 37 -0.77 14.23 5.62
CA PHE A 37 -0.74 13.00 4.82
C PHE A 37 -0.29 11.80 5.65
N VAL A 38 0.76 11.95 6.45
CA VAL A 38 1.28 10.86 7.30
C VAL A 38 0.21 10.35 8.27
N GLN A 39 -0.70 11.24 8.73
CA GLN A 39 -1.79 10.87 9.63
C GLN A 39 -3.05 10.41 8.88
N SER A 40 -3.07 10.46 7.57
CA SER A 40 -4.24 10.15 6.77
C SER A 40 -4.40 8.65 6.53
N ASP A 41 -5.63 8.23 6.22
CA ASP A 41 -5.93 6.86 5.79
C ASP A 41 -5.20 6.51 4.49
N ALA A 42 -5.00 7.50 3.61
CA ALA A 42 -4.27 7.30 2.35
C ALA A 42 -2.81 6.91 2.60
N PHE A 43 -2.16 7.51 3.61
CA PHE A 43 -0.80 7.14 3.98
C PHE A 43 -0.75 5.72 4.56
N HIS A 44 -1.70 5.39 5.43
CA HIS A 44 -1.82 4.05 5.99
C HIS A 44 -2.00 3.01 4.87
N ASP A 45 -2.91 3.29 3.93
CA ASP A 45 -3.14 2.41 2.79
C ASP A 45 -1.88 2.23 1.94
N LEU A 46 -1.13 3.30 1.72
CA LEU A 46 0.11 3.22 0.94
C LEU A 46 1.17 2.38 1.64
N VAL A 47 1.42 2.63 2.91
CA VAL A 47 2.54 2.01 3.65
C VAL A 47 2.20 0.60 4.10
N VAL A 48 1.01 0.38 4.63
CA VAL A 48 0.60 -0.90 5.21
C VAL A 48 -0.05 -1.80 4.18
N ASN A 49 -0.89 -1.23 3.33
CA ASN A 49 -1.73 -2.02 2.42
C ASN A 49 -1.22 -2.04 0.97
N GLY A 50 -0.22 -1.22 0.64
CA GLY A 50 0.33 -1.17 -0.71
C GLY A 50 -0.62 -0.57 -1.74
N ILE A 51 -1.57 0.27 -1.29
CA ILE A 51 -2.54 0.93 -2.17
C ILE A 51 -2.10 2.37 -2.40
N ALA A 52 -1.77 2.70 -3.65
CA ALA A 52 -1.40 4.06 -4.03
C ALA A 52 -2.63 4.97 -4.02
N PRO A 53 -2.43 6.31 -3.90
CA PRO A 53 -3.56 7.25 -3.91
C PRO A 53 -4.45 7.16 -5.15
N ASP A 54 -3.92 6.71 -6.28
CA ASP A 54 -4.69 6.49 -7.51
C ASP A 54 -5.43 5.14 -7.53
N GLY A 55 -5.32 4.34 -6.47
CA GLY A 55 -5.97 3.05 -6.36
C GLY A 55 -5.17 1.87 -6.89
N VAL A 56 -4.00 2.12 -7.46
CA VAL A 56 -3.15 1.03 -7.95
C VAL A 56 -2.57 0.25 -6.77
N VAL A 57 -2.68 -1.07 -6.80
CA VAL A 57 -2.22 -1.95 -5.73
C VAL A 57 -0.85 -2.51 -6.07
N ASP A 58 0.09 -2.34 -5.15
CA ASP A 58 1.38 -3.03 -5.18
C ASP A 58 1.21 -4.36 -4.44
N TRP A 59 0.82 -5.39 -5.16
CA TRP A 59 0.44 -6.67 -4.58
C TRP A 59 1.51 -7.29 -3.67
N PRO A 60 2.82 -7.29 -4.04
CA PRO A 60 3.84 -7.83 -3.13
C PRO A 60 3.92 -7.13 -1.79
N ALA A 61 3.51 -5.85 -1.72
CA ALA A 61 3.51 -5.07 -0.49
C ALA A 61 2.14 -5.01 0.19
N ALA A 62 1.11 -5.61 -0.41
CA ALA A 62 -0.26 -5.48 0.07
C ALA A 62 -0.50 -6.24 1.38
N GLY A 63 -1.18 -5.59 2.32
CA GLY A 63 -1.55 -6.20 3.60
C GLY A 63 -2.40 -7.44 3.44
N ILE A 64 -3.32 -7.43 2.46
CA ILE A 64 -4.20 -8.58 2.20
C ILE A 64 -3.40 -9.80 1.70
N VAL A 65 -2.31 -9.58 0.97
CA VAL A 65 -1.42 -10.66 0.53
C VAL A 65 -0.69 -11.28 1.72
N ARG A 66 -0.20 -10.45 2.63
CA ARG A 66 0.40 -10.96 3.88
C ARG A 66 -0.60 -11.78 4.69
N ALA A 67 -1.83 -11.31 4.78
CA ALA A 67 -2.89 -12.02 5.47
C ALA A 67 -3.20 -13.37 4.80
N LEU A 68 -3.22 -13.40 3.47
CA LEU A 68 -3.42 -14.65 2.72
C LEU A 68 -2.28 -15.64 2.95
N ARG A 69 -1.05 -15.15 3.05
CA ARG A 69 0.10 -16.03 3.36
C ARG A 69 0.01 -16.60 4.78
N GLU A 70 -0.39 -15.79 5.75
CA GLU A 70 -0.61 -16.26 7.12
C GLU A 70 -1.72 -17.29 7.15
N ALA A 71 -2.84 -17.02 6.51
CA ALA A 71 -3.98 -17.94 6.45
C ALA A 71 -3.58 -19.27 5.81
N ALA A 72 -2.82 -19.21 4.72
CA ALA A 72 -2.33 -20.42 4.07
C ALA A 72 -1.45 -21.25 5.02
N SER A 73 -0.58 -20.59 5.77
CA SER A 73 0.29 -21.25 6.74
C SER A 73 -0.52 -21.94 7.85
N GLU A 74 -1.59 -21.31 8.31
CA GLU A 74 -2.43 -21.84 9.39
C GLU A 74 -3.40 -22.93 8.93
N LEU A 75 -3.88 -22.86 7.70
CA LEU A 75 -5.00 -23.68 7.22
C LEU A 75 -4.59 -24.71 6.16
N ALA A 76 -3.32 -24.75 5.77
CA ALA A 76 -2.88 -25.60 4.67
C ALA A 76 -3.05 -27.09 5.01
N VAL A 77 -3.60 -27.82 4.03
CA VAL A 77 -3.66 -29.28 4.02
C VAL A 77 -2.94 -29.74 2.76
N ASP A 78 -1.88 -30.50 2.91
CA ASP A 78 -1.03 -30.92 1.79
C ASP A 78 -0.47 -29.72 0.97
N GLY A 79 -0.19 -28.62 1.66
CA GLY A 79 0.38 -27.42 1.04
C GLY A 79 -0.63 -26.46 0.43
N TRP A 80 -1.91 -26.77 0.45
CA TRP A 80 -2.97 -25.95 -0.13
C TRP A 80 -4.01 -25.57 0.91
N ALA A 81 -4.53 -24.35 0.82
CA ALA A 81 -5.57 -23.87 1.72
C ALA A 81 -6.84 -23.53 0.95
N PRO A 82 -8.03 -23.85 1.51
CA PRO A 82 -9.28 -23.42 0.88
C PRO A 82 -9.42 -21.89 0.93
N VAL A 83 -9.73 -21.29 -0.21
CA VAL A 83 -9.91 -19.83 -0.29
C VAL A 83 -11.02 -19.35 0.64
N ALA A 84 -12.13 -20.08 0.71
CA ALA A 84 -13.27 -19.70 1.55
C ALA A 84 -12.92 -19.70 3.04
N LEU A 85 -12.17 -20.70 3.50
CA LEU A 85 -11.73 -20.76 4.89
C LEU A 85 -10.71 -19.68 5.21
N ALA A 86 -9.80 -19.42 4.28
CA ALA A 86 -8.82 -18.34 4.43
C ALA A 86 -9.52 -16.99 4.56
N GLY A 87 -10.53 -16.72 3.74
CA GLY A 87 -11.30 -15.49 3.83
C GLY A 87 -11.97 -15.31 5.19
N ARG A 88 -12.56 -16.36 5.72
CA ARG A 88 -13.16 -16.33 7.06
C ARG A 88 -12.12 -16.11 8.17
N TRP A 89 -11.00 -16.82 8.06
CA TRP A 89 -9.90 -16.66 9.01
C TRP A 89 -9.39 -15.22 9.03
N ILE A 90 -9.18 -14.62 7.86
CA ILE A 90 -8.71 -13.24 7.75
C ILE A 90 -9.75 -12.27 8.29
N ALA A 91 -11.05 -12.51 8.04
CA ALA A 91 -12.11 -11.67 8.58
C ALA A 91 -12.11 -11.65 10.11
N GLU A 92 -11.68 -12.73 10.74
CA GLU A 92 -11.55 -12.81 12.21
C GLU A 92 -10.25 -12.19 12.72
N GLN A 93 -9.13 -12.45 12.06
CA GLN A 93 -7.81 -12.02 12.52
C GLN A 93 -7.43 -10.63 12.04
N HIS A 94 -7.87 -10.25 10.85
CA HIS A 94 -7.55 -8.97 10.20
C HIS A 94 -8.82 -8.39 9.57
N PRO A 95 -9.79 -7.92 10.38
CA PRO A 95 -11.10 -7.52 9.84
C PRO A 95 -11.09 -6.33 8.89
N ASP A 96 -10.02 -5.55 8.88
CA ASP A 96 -9.84 -4.43 7.97
C ASP A 96 -9.30 -4.85 6.60
N GLN A 97 -8.85 -6.10 6.45
CA GLN A 97 -8.33 -6.61 5.17
C GLN A 97 -9.46 -7.27 4.37
N LEU A 98 -10.12 -6.48 3.54
CA LEU A 98 -11.27 -6.90 2.74
C LEU A 98 -10.96 -6.80 1.26
N PRO A 99 -11.46 -7.73 0.42
CA PRO A 99 -11.25 -7.65 -1.03
C PRO A 99 -11.68 -6.32 -1.65
N ALA A 100 -12.79 -5.75 -1.18
CA ALA A 100 -13.30 -4.48 -1.70
C ALA A 100 -12.30 -3.33 -1.56
N LYS A 101 -11.50 -3.33 -0.51
CA LYS A 101 -10.46 -2.32 -0.29
C LYS A 101 -9.44 -2.30 -1.44
N TYR A 102 -9.21 -3.44 -2.06
CA TYR A 102 -8.23 -3.63 -3.14
C TYR A 102 -8.89 -3.71 -4.52
N GLY A 103 -10.14 -3.29 -4.62
CA GLY A 103 -10.86 -3.27 -5.89
C GLY A 103 -11.34 -4.64 -6.35
N CYS A 104 -11.40 -5.61 -5.46
CA CYS A 104 -11.81 -6.97 -5.77
C CYS A 104 -13.18 -7.27 -5.18
N SER A 105 -13.95 -8.15 -5.83
CA SER A 105 -15.28 -8.52 -5.39
C SER A 105 -15.31 -9.82 -4.57
N SER A 106 -14.21 -10.57 -4.56
CA SER A 106 -14.14 -11.85 -3.84
C SER A 106 -12.70 -12.16 -3.44
N TRP A 107 -12.54 -13.08 -2.49
CA TRP A 107 -11.23 -13.57 -2.09
C TRP A 107 -10.53 -14.31 -3.22
N ARG A 108 -11.29 -15.07 -4.02
CA ARG A 108 -10.73 -15.75 -5.19
C ARG A 108 -10.13 -14.74 -6.17
N GLN A 109 -10.80 -13.60 -6.37
CA GLN A 109 -10.29 -12.56 -7.24
C GLN A 109 -9.01 -11.95 -6.70
N VAL A 110 -8.91 -11.72 -5.38
CA VAL A 110 -7.66 -11.23 -4.76
C VAL A 110 -6.51 -12.20 -5.04
N VAL A 111 -6.74 -13.48 -4.84
CA VAL A 111 -5.71 -14.50 -5.09
C VAL A 111 -5.28 -14.49 -6.55
N HIS A 112 -6.22 -14.39 -7.47
CA HIS A 112 -5.94 -14.35 -8.90
C HIS A 112 -5.23 -13.07 -9.32
N GLU A 113 -5.74 -11.91 -8.92
CA GLU A 113 -5.21 -10.61 -9.33
C GLU A 113 -3.81 -10.34 -8.78
N SER A 114 -3.52 -10.83 -7.59
CA SER A 114 -2.21 -10.63 -6.97
C SER A 114 -1.09 -11.32 -7.74
N ARG A 115 -1.40 -12.42 -8.42
CA ARG A 115 -0.43 -13.25 -9.18
C ARG A 115 0.71 -13.80 -8.32
N LEU A 116 0.53 -13.81 -7.02
CA LEU A 116 1.52 -14.31 -6.05
C LEU A 116 1.16 -15.67 -5.51
N PHE A 117 0.02 -16.21 -5.91
CA PHE A 117 -0.50 -17.50 -5.46
C PHE A 117 -0.89 -18.36 -6.64
N GLU A 118 -0.82 -19.67 -6.45
CA GLU A 118 -1.37 -20.65 -7.36
C GLU A 118 -2.81 -20.94 -6.95
N LEU A 119 -3.70 -21.07 -7.92
CA LEU A 119 -5.10 -21.46 -7.71
C LEU A 119 -5.32 -22.86 -8.24
N ARG A 120 -6.08 -23.65 -7.52
CA ARG A 120 -6.52 -24.98 -7.92
C ARG A 120 -7.98 -25.14 -7.53
N TYR A 121 -8.74 -25.83 -8.35
CA TYR A 121 -10.14 -26.12 -8.07
C TYR A 121 -10.29 -27.60 -7.80
N ARG A 122 -11.08 -27.92 -6.77
CA ARG A 122 -11.41 -29.30 -6.41
C ARG A 122 -12.91 -29.41 -6.20
N GLU A 123 -13.47 -30.55 -6.52
CA GLU A 123 -14.85 -30.85 -6.16
C GLU A 123 -14.85 -31.50 -4.77
N VAL A 124 -15.65 -30.90 -3.89
CA VAL A 124 -15.86 -31.39 -2.53
C VAL A 124 -17.38 -31.47 -2.32
N ASP A 125 -17.88 -32.66 -2.07
CA ASP A 125 -19.31 -32.90 -1.86
C ASP A 125 -20.16 -32.40 -3.05
N GLY A 126 -19.67 -32.58 -4.29
CA GLY A 126 -20.37 -32.18 -5.49
C GLY A 126 -20.25 -30.69 -5.80
N GLN A 127 -19.52 -29.92 -5.01
CA GLN A 127 -19.32 -28.50 -5.24
C GLN A 127 -17.87 -28.20 -5.57
N ARG A 128 -17.67 -27.27 -6.50
CA ARG A 128 -16.34 -26.82 -6.89
C ARG A 128 -15.83 -25.79 -5.90
N ALA A 129 -14.68 -26.06 -5.29
CA ALA A 129 -14.04 -25.19 -4.33
C ALA A 129 -12.66 -24.75 -4.81
N ALA A 130 -12.32 -23.51 -4.57
CA ALA A 130 -10.99 -22.95 -4.89
C ALA A 130 -10.04 -23.17 -3.74
N TRP A 131 -8.83 -23.60 -4.07
CA TRP A 131 -7.71 -23.78 -3.15
C TRP A 131 -6.53 -22.96 -3.66
N TYR A 132 -5.68 -22.51 -2.74
CA TYR A 132 -4.54 -21.69 -3.13
C TYR A 132 -3.30 -22.04 -2.31
N ARG A 133 -2.15 -21.68 -2.85
CA ARG A 133 -0.87 -21.70 -2.15
C ARG A 133 0.02 -20.60 -2.70
N ALA A 134 0.98 -20.14 -1.89
CA ALA A 134 1.95 -19.15 -2.33
C ALA A 134 2.82 -19.74 -3.45
N LYS A 135 3.05 -18.97 -4.50
CA LYS A 135 4.01 -19.35 -5.53
C LYS A 135 5.41 -19.36 -4.95
N GLN A 136 6.21 -20.35 -5.33
CA GLN A 136 7.60 -20.35 -4.97
C GLN A 136 8.33 -19.26 -5.74
N ASP A 137 9.17 -18.53 -5.02
CA ASP A 137 9.98 -17.48 -5.63
C ASP A 137 11.06 -18.14 -6.46
N SER A 138 11.03 -17.90 -7.79
CA SER A 138 12.01 -18.45 -8.71
C SER A 138 13.43 -17.98 -8.40
N ALA A 139 13.59 -16.87 -7.70
CA ALA A 139 14.90 -16.38 -7.27
C ALA A 139 15.55 -17.29 -6.24
N HIS A 140 14.77 -18.07 -5.50
CA HIS A 140 15.27 -19.00 -4.48
C HIS A 140 15.54 -20.41 -5.02
N SER A 141 15.15 -20.68 -6.23
CA SER A 141 15.32 -22.01 -6.83
C SER A 141 16.68 -22.23 -7.46
N ARG A 142 17.58 -21.32 -7.26
CA ARG A 142 18.95 -21.42 -7.81
C ARG A 142 19.93 -22.05 -6.84
#